data_61d41d26b5c090630abf67457ea1d168
#
_entry.id   61d41d26b5c090630abf67457ea1d168
#
_cell.length_a   1.000
_cell.length_b   1.000
_cell.length_c   1.000
_cell.angle_alpha   90.00
_cell.angle_beta   90.00
_cell.angle_gamma   90.00
#
_symmetry.space_group_name_H-M   'P 1'
#
loop_
_entity.id
_entity.type
_entity.pdbx_description
1 polymer ?
#
loop_
_entity_poly.entity_id
_entity_poly.type
_entity_poly.pdbx_seq_one_letter_code
_entity_poly.pdbx_strand_id
1 'polypeptide(L)'
;AGKVLTLLFTAAFLVACSGSGSKEDEAAAEAARQAEIAAAEAAREAERQAAEAAAAEQRELEQAAMAAGTVFYFDFDSSVLKPEAQQALDAHIALLKTTDESVRLEGHTDERGTRDYNMALGERRANAVRDYMVVNGIASYRIETISYGEEKPVAYGSGEANWSQNRRVELVK
;
A
#
# COMPACT_ATOMS: atom_id res chain seq x y z
N ALA A 1 -10.82 -6.33 9.29
CA ALA A 1 -11.64 -6.30 10.50
C ALA A 1 -11.07 -7.29 11.51
N GLY A 2 -10.01 -6.88 12.22
CA GLY A 2 -9.39 -7.65 13.30
C GLY A 2 -10.11 -7.34 14.61
N LYS A 3 -10.87 -8.29 15.14
CA LYS A 3 -11.46 -8.19 16.46
C LYS A 3 -10.37 -8.41 17.51
N VAL A 4 -9.91 -7.33 18.15
CA VAL A 4 -9.11 -7.40 19.37
C VAL A 4 -10.04 -7.90 20.48
N LEU A 5 -9.84 -9.13 20.90
CA LEU A 5 -10.55 -9.72 22.04
C LEU A 5 -9.85 -9.26 23.33
N THR A 6 -10.36 -8.16 23.90
CA THR A 6 -9.90 -7.68 25.20
C THR A 6 -10.49 -8.58 26.28
N LEU A 7 -9.66 -9.50 26.79
CA LEU A 7 -9.99 -10.30 27.98
C LEU A 7 -9.84 -9.42 29.22
N LEU A 8 -10.97 -8.90 29.70
CA LEU A 8 -11.08 -8.27 31.02
C LEU A 8 -11.05 -9.36 32.09
N PHE A 9 -9.91 -9.54 32.74
CA PHE A 9 -9.81 -10.30 33.97
C PHE A 9 -10.29 -9.42 35.13
N THR A 10 -11.54 -9.60 35.53
CA THR A 10 -12.05 -9.03 36.78
C THR A 10 -11.65 -9.95 37.92
N ALA A 11 -10.52 -9.64 38.58
CA ALA A 11 -10.17 -10.23 39.85
C ALA A 11 -11.03 -9.59 40.94
N ALA A 12 -12.02 -10.33 41.45
CA ALA A 12 -12.79 -9.92 42.61
C ALA A 12 -11.92 -10.10 43.87
N PHE A 13 -11.44 -9.00 44.39
CA PHE A 13 -10.78 -8.98 45.73
C PHE A 13 -11.82 -9.02 46.82
N LEU A 14 -11.97 -10.20 47.46
CA LEU A 14 -12.60 -10.30 48.77
C LEU A 14 -11.62 -9.89 49.83
N VAL A 15 -11.71 -8.65 50.30
CA VAL A 15 -10.99 -8.19 51.46
C VAL A 15 -11.67 -8.77 52.71
N ALA A 16 -11.09 -9.83 53.27
CA ALA A 16 -11.37 -10.27 54.62
C ALA A 16 -10.39 -9.56 55.56
N CYS A 17 -10.87 -8.57 56.27
CA CYS A 17 -10.12 -7.98 57.41
C CYS A 17 -10.04 -9.00 58.54
N SER A 18 -8.86 -9.57 58.74
CA SER A 18 -8.46 -10.17 60.01
C SER A 18 -6.98 -9.97 60.19
N GLY A 19 -6.59 -9.24 61.20
CA GLY A 19 -5.21 -8.79 61.45
C GLY A 19 -4.23 -9.92 61.72
N SER A 20 -3.08 -9.71 61.25
CA SER A 20 -1.71 -10.31 61.24
C SER A 20 -1.36 -10.78 59.84
N GLY A 21 -1.01 -9.82 58.95
CA GLY A 21 -0.36 -10.16 57.68
C GLY A 21 0.92 -10.91 57.97
N SER A 22 0.97 -12.18 57.62
CA SER A 22 2.20 -12.96 57.76
C SER A 22 3.19 -12.48 56.69
N LYS A 23 4.48 -12.57 56.97
CA LYS A 23 5.54 -12.24 55.99
C LYS A 23 5.36 -13.01 54.67
N GLU A 24 4.59 -14.06 54.68
CA GLU A 24 4.24 -14.88 53.50
C GLU A 24 3.24 -14.18 52.59
N ASP A 25 2.27 -13.42 53.16
CA ASP A 25 1.28 -12.65 52.37
C ASP A 25 1.93 -11.43 51.68
N GLU A 26 2.90 -10.78 52.37
CA GLU A 26 3.65 -9.68 51.76
C GLU A 26 4.59 -10.18 50.65
N ALA A 27 5.24 -11.31 50.81
CA ALA A 27 6.09 -11.92 49.80
C ALA A 27 5.27 -12.38 48.57
N ALA A 28 4.08 -12.93 48.80
CA ALA A 28 3.17 -13.33 47.71
C ALA A 28 2.64 -12.11 46.93
N ALA A 29 2.31 -11.01 47.62
CA ALA A 29 1.89 -9.77 46.99
C ALA A 29 3.01 -9.10 46.18
N GLU A 30 4.24 -9.17 46.64
CA GLU A 30 5.40 -8.64 45.93
C GLU A 30 5.74 -9.50 44.72
N ALA A 31 5.67 -10.82 44.80
CA ALA A 31 5.85 -11.71 43.69
C ALA A 31 4.78 -11.50 42.60
N ALA A 32 3.52 -11.28 42.99
CA ALA A 32 2.45 -10.97 42.08
C ALA A 32 2.68 -9.65 41.31
N ARG A 33 3.14 -8.60 42.03
CA ARG A 33 3.50 -7.31 41.38
C ARG A 33 4.68 -7.44 40.44
N GLN A 34 5.70 -8.22 40.81
CA GLN A 34 6.85 -8.47 39.91
C GLN A 34 6.43 -9.25 38.67
N ALA A 35 5.54 -10.24 38.81
CA ALA A 35 4.99 -10.98 37.68
C ALA A 35 4.14 -10.07 36.74
N GLU A 36 3.35 -9.16 37.32
CA GLU A 36 2.58 -8.17 36.54
C GLU A 36 3.48 -7.21 35.76
N ILE A 37 4.54 -6.71 36.44
CA ILE A 37 5.53 -5.84 35.77
C ILE A 37 6.24 -6.58 34.65
N ALA A 38 6.71 -7.79 34.88
CA ALA A 38 7.37 -8.62 33.86
C ALA A 38 6.43 -8.95 32.68
N ALA A 39 5.16 -9.23 32.96
CA ALA A 39 4.16 -9.44 31.91
C ALA A 39 3.90 -8.16 31.09
N ALA A 40 3.84 -7.00 31.74
CA ALA A 40 3.67 -5.71 31.06
C ALA A 40 4.90 -5.35 30.21
N GLU A 41 6.10 -5.63 30.69
CA GLU A 41 7.34 -5.42 29.92
C GLU A 41 7.41 -6.34 28.71
N ALA A 42 7.09 -7.63 28.87
CA ALA A 42 7.04 -8.58 27.78
C ALA A 42 5.99 -8.20 26.71
N ALA A 43 4.83 -7.69 27.15
CA ALA A 43 3.79 -7.21 26.22
C ALA A 43 4.28 -5.98 25.41
N ARG A 44 4.94 -5.03 26.07
CA ARG A 44 5.52 -3.86 25.38
C ARG A 44 6.63 -4.23 24.41
N GLU A 45 7.43 -5.22 24.77
CA GLU A 45 8.49 -5.71 23.89
C GLU A 45 7.92 -6.43 22.68
N ALA A 46 6.89 -7.26 22.86
CA ALA A 46 6.17 -7.91 21.75
C ALA A 46 5.50 -6.89 20.81
N GLU A 47 4.90 -5.83 21.36
CA GLU A 47 4.31 -4.75 20.58
C GLU A 47 5.36 -4.00 19.75
N ARG A 48 6.53 -3.70 20.38
CA ARG A 48 7.64 -3.05 19.67
C ARG A 48 8.18 -3.93 18.54
N GLN A 49 8.40 -5.21 18.80
CA GLN A 49 8.85 -6.17 17.76
C GLN A 49 7.85 -6.29 16.63
N ALA A 50 6.55 -6.32 16.92
CA ALA A 50 5.50 -6.33 15.90
C ALA A 50 5.48 -5.04 15.07
N ALA A 51 5.67 -3.88 15.71
CA ALA A 51 5.77 -2.59 15.01
C ALA A 51 7.02 -2.50 14.12
N GLU A 52 8.16 -3.00 14.60
CA GLU A 52 9.40 -3.06 13.81
C GLU A 52 9.26 -3.99 12.60
N ALA A 53 8.61 -5.15 12.76
CA ALA A 53 8.34 -6.09 11.67
C ALA A 53 7.40 -5.46 10.61
N ALA A 54 6.33 -4.82 11.05
CA ALA A 54 5.40 -4.12 10.14
C ALA A 54 6.10 -2.96 9.39
N ALA A 55 6.97 -2.21 10.06
CA ALA A 55 7.75 -1.16 9.43
C ALA A 55 8.81 -1.70 8.44
N ALA A 56 9.33 -2.90 8.69
CA ALA A 56 10.24 -3.56 7.75
C ALA A 56 9.49 -4.02 6.48
N GLU A 57 8.33 -4.66 6.65
CA GLU A 57 7.47 -5.08 5.54
C GLU A 57 7.05 -3.87 4.68
N GLN A 58 6.64 -2.78 5.32
CA GLN A 58 6.27 -1.56 4.62
C GLN A 58 7.42 -1.02 3.75
N ARG A 59 8.65 -1.00 4.29
CA ARG A 59 9.85 -0.57 3.53
C ARG A 59 10.15 -1.49 2.35
N GLU A 60 9.94 -2.79 2.48
CA GLU A 60 10.11 -3.74 1.37
C GLU A 60 9.11 -3.49 0.25
N LEU A 61 7.84 -3.24 0.58
CA LEU A 61 6.82 -2.89 -0.40
C LEU A 61 7.12 -1.57 -1.12
N GLU A 62 7.57 -0.56 -0.38
CA GLU A 62 7.99 0.72 -0.96
C GLU A 62 9.16 0.55 -1.93
N GLN A 63 10.18 -0.22 -1.54
CA GLN A 63 11.34 -0.51 -2.40
C GLN A 63 10.93 -1.30 -3.64
N ALA A 64 10.05 -2.28 -3.51
CA ALA A 64 9.53 -3.05 -4.64
C ALA A 64 8.77 -2.15 -5.64
N ALA A 65 7.90 -1.27 -5.14
CA ALA A 65 7.16 -0.32 -5.96
C ALA A 65 8.09 0.69 -6.65
N MET A 66 9.10 1.20 -5.94
CA MET A 66 10.13 2.09 -6.54
C MET A 66 10.94 1.38 -7.63
N ALA A 67 11.35 0.14 -7.40
CA ALA A 67 12.12 -0.65 -8.36
C ALA A 67 11.29 -1.01 -9.61
N ALA A 68 9.99 -1.20 -9.46
CA ALA A 68 9.06 -1.47 -10.57
C ALA A 68 8.87 -0.26 -11.50
N GLY A 69 9.16 0.96 -11.02
CA GLY A 69 8.92 2.21 -11.76
C GLY A 69 7.45 2.58 -11.83
N THR A 70 7.19 3.80 -12.29
CA THR A 70 5.83 4.38 -12.33
C THR A 70 5.30 4.57 -13.76
N VAL A 71 6.01 4.03 -14.77
CA VAL A 71 5.69 4.24 -16.18
C VAL A 71 5.40 2.90 -16.85
N PHE A 72 4.21 2.79 -17.47
CA PHE A 72 3.72 1.58 -18.12
C PHE A 72 3.57 1.82 -19.61
N TYR A 73 4.30 1.07 -20.44
CA TYR A 73 4.38 1.27 -21.88
C TYR A 73 3.38 0.40 -22.65
N PHE A 74 2.91 0.93 -23.79
CA PHE A 74 1.93 0.30 -24.66
C PHE A 74 2.45 0.14 -26.09
N ASP A 75 1.91 -0.84 -26.79
CA ASP A 75 2.16 -1.00 -28.21
C ASP A 75 1.41 0.06 -29.03
N PHE A 76 1.83 0.19 -30.28
CA PHE A 76 1.16 1.09 -31.21
C PHE A 76 -0.32 0.75 -31.32
N ASP A 77 -1.14 1.78 -31.23
CA ASP A 77 -2.61 1.70 -31.34
C ASP A 77 -3.27 0.68 -30.40
N SER A 78 -2.64 0.42 -29.24
CA SER A 78 -3.11 -0.54 -28.25
C SER A 78 -3.30 0.11 -26.88
N SER A 79 -4.30 -0.39 -26.14
CA SER A 79 -4.51 -0.15 -24.71
C SER A 79 -4.41 -1.43 -23.88
N VAL A 80 -3.85 -2.50 -24.44
CA VAL A 80 -3.67 -3.77 -23.75
C VAL A 80 -2.44 -3.69 -22.87
N LEU A 81 -2.60 -4.05 -21.57
CA LEU A 81 -1.50 -4.12 -20.61
C LEU A 81 -0.57 -5.27 -20.95
N LYS A 82 0.71 -4.97 -21.08
CA LYS A 82 1.77 -5.97 -21.24
C LYS A 82 2.04 -6.70 -19.92
N PRO A 83 2.53 -7.95 -19.98
CA PRO A 83 2.88 -8.70 -18.75
C PRO A 83 3.86 -7.96 -17.83
N GLU A 84 4.84 -7.23 -18.39
CA GLU A 84 5.81 -6.45 -17.63
C GLU A 84 5.13 -5.29 -16.89
N ALA A 85 4.16 -4.64 -17.55
CA ALA A 85 3.35 -3.58 -16.91
C ALA A 85 2.47 -4.15 -15.79
N GLN A 86 1.90 -5.34 -15.97
CA GLN A 86 1.12 -6.01 -14.93
C GLN A 86 1.99 -6.34 -13.71
N GLN A 87 3.19 -6.89 -13.90
CA GLN A 87 4.12 -7.17 -12.82
C GLN A 87 4.53 -5.90 -12.04
N ALA A 88 4.78 -4.81 -12.77
CA ALA A 88 5.09 -3.53 -12.13
C ALA A 88 3.90 -2.99 -11.34
N LEU A 89 2.69 -3.10 -11.89
CA LEU A 89 1.45 -2.71 -11.21
C LEU A 89 1.19 -3.54 -9.95
N ASP A 90 1.51 -4.83 -9.95
CA ASP A 90 1.33 -5.70 -8.78
C ASP A 90 2.13 -5.21 -7.57
N ALA A 91 3.35 -4.69 -7.79
CA ALA A 91 4.16 -4.10 -6.72
C ALA A 91 3.49 -2.82 -6.15
N HIS A 92 2.96 -1.94 -7.01
CA HIS A 92 2.23 -0.76 -6.58
C HIS A 92 0.91 -1.11 -5.87
N ILE A 93 0.20 -2.13 -6.35
CA ILE A 93 -1.04 -2.61 -5.73
C ILE A 93 -0.75 -3.15 -4.33
N ALA A 94 0.32 -3.93 -4.15
CA ALA A 94 0.72 -4.44 -2.84
C ALA A 94 0.95 -3.29 -1.84
N LEU A 95 1.69 -2.26 -2.25
CA LEU A 95 1.92 -1.07 -1.44
C LEU A 95 0.63 -0.29 -1.15
N LEU A 96 -0.21 -0.06 -2.15
CA LEU A 96 -1.45 0.71 -2.00
C LEU A 96 -2.49 0.00 -1.13
N LYS A 97 -2.41 -1.32 -0.95
CA LYS A 97 -3.26 -2.07 -0.01
C LYS A 97 -2.90 -1.81 1.45
N THR A 98 -1.68 -1.38 1.73
CA THR A 98 -1.23 -1.06 3.10
C THR A 98 -1.43 0.40 3.47
N THR A 99 -1.83 1.24 2.52
CA THR A 99 -2.02 2.68 2.70
C THR A 99 -3.40 3.13 2.22
N ASP A 100 -3.80 4.34 2.60
CA ASP A 100 -5.01 5.00 2.08
C ASP A 100 -4.69 6.04 0.99
N GLU A 101 -3.48 5.98 0.41
CA GLU A 101 -3.06 6.92 -0.63
C GLU A 101 -3.91 6.81 -1.89
N SER A 102 -4.21 7.95 -2.51
CA SER A 102 -4.82 8.04 -3.83
C SER A 102 -3.74 8.24 -4.89
N VAL A 103 -4.02 7.78 -6.10
CA VAL A 103 -3.10 7.88 -7.23
C VAL A 103 -3.82 8.47 -8.44
N ARG A 104 -3.05 9.10 -9.34
CA ARG A 104 -3.52 9.57 -10.63
C ARG A 104 -2.77 8.84 -11.74
N LEU A 105 -3.51 8.41 -12.75
CA LEU A 105 -3.01 7.73 -13.93
C LEU A 105 -3.09 8.68 -15.12
N GLU A 106 -1.95 9.05 -15.67
CA GLU A 106 -1.83 10.00 -16.77
C GLU A 106 -1.54 9.24 -18.07
N GLY A 107 -2.51 9.25 -19.00
CA GLY A 107 -2.43 8.52 -20.26
C GLY A 107 -1.86 9.37 -21.38
N HIS A 108 -0.90 8.80 -22.13
CA HIS A 108 -0.20 9.45 -23.22
C HIS A 108 -0.17 8.59 -24.49
N THR A 109 0.02 9.28 -25.63
CA THR A 109 0.17 8.66 -26.95
C THR A 109 1.38 9.24 -27.67
N ASP A 110 1.78 8.61 -28.76
CA ASP A 110 2.66 9.24 -29.75
C ASP A 110 1.88 10.22 -30.64
N GLU A 111 2.59 10.95 -31.49
CA GLU A 111 2.06 12.02 -32.36
C GLU A 111 1.23 11.56 -33.55
N ARG A 112 1.14 10.25 -33.78
CA ARG A 112 0.42 9.70 -34.96
C ARG A 112 -1.07 9.65 -34.71
N GLY A 113 -1.83 10.20 -35.65
CA GLY A 113 -3.29 10.23 -35.60
C GLY A 113 -3.83 11.65 -35.44
N THR A 114 -5.11 11.75 -35.08
CA THR A 114 -5.71 13.03 -34.74
C THR A 114 -5.66 13.28 -33.24
N ARG A 115 -5.63 14.56 -32.84
CA ARG A 115 -5.65 14.95 -31.45
C ARG A 115 -6.79 14.29 -30.66
N ASP A 116 -8.01 14.30 -31.21
CA ASP A 116 -9.18 13.72 -30.55
C ASP A 116 -9.04 12.20 -30.37
N TYR A 117 -8.51 11.53 -31.40
CA TYR A 117 -8.22 10.10 -31.32
C TYR A 117 -7.19 9.80 -30.24
N ASN A 118 -6.10 10.57 -30.16
CA ASN A 118 -5.04 10.40 -29.20
C ASN A 118 -5.50 10.69 -27.77
N MET A 119 -6.35 11.69 -27.55
CA MET A 119 -7.01 11.93 -26.27
C MET A 119 -7.82 10.71 -25.82
N ALA A 120 -8.65 10.15 -26.70
CA ALA A 120 -9.44 8.97 -26.40
C ALA A 120 -8.56 7.71 -26.19
N LEU A 121 -7.45 7.56 -26.92
CA LEU A 121 -6.53 6.42 -26.76
C LEU A 121 -5.78 6.52 -25.41
N GLY A 122 -5.30 7.72 -25.05
CA GLY A 122 -4.67 7.96 -23.76
C GLY A 122 -5.63 7.65 -22.59
N GLU A 123 -6.90 8.03 -22.72
CA GLU A 123 -7.92 7.70 -21.73
C GLU A 123 -8.16 6.18 -21.63
N ARG A 124 -8.27 5.47 -22.75
CA ARG A 124 -8.42 4.00 -22.73
C ARG A 124 -7.25 3.32 -22.06
N ARG A 125 -6.01 3.79 -22.28
CA ARG A 125 -4.81 3.27 -21.59
C ARG A 125 -4.85 3.50 -20.09
N ALA A 126 -5.14 4.72 -19.64
CA ALA A 126 -5.28 5.04 -18.23
C ALA A 126 -6.38 4.21 -17.55
N ASN A 127 -7.52 4.04 -18.24
CA ASN A 127 -8.62 3.20 -17.76
C ASN A 127 -8.23 1.71 -17.69
N ALA A 128 -7.44 1.19 -18.63
CA ALA A 128 -6.96 -0.20 -18.57
C ALA A 128 -6.08 -0.46 -17.36
N VAL A 129 -5.20 0.50 -16.99
CA VAL A 129 -4.42 0.44 -15.75
C VAL A 129 -5.32 0.51 -14.52
N ARG A 130 -6.26 1.46 -14.49
CA ARG A 130 -7.22 1.59 -13.38
C ARG A 130 -8.02 0.31 -13.19
N ASP A 131 -8.56 -0.25 -14.26
CA ASP A 131 -9.41 -1.42 -14.19
C ASP A 131 -8.62 -2.64 -13.68
N TYR A 132 -7.36 -2.77 -14.08
CA TYR A 132 -6.44 -3.78 -13.53
C TYR A 132 -6.25 -3.60 -12.02
N MET A 133 -5.99 -2.38 -11.55
CA MET A 133 -5.82 -2.09 -10.13
C MET A 133 -7.10 -2.35 -9.33
N VAL A 134 -8.27 -1.99 -9.88
CA VAL A 134 -9.58 -2.20 -9.23
C VAL A 134 -9.89 -3.68 -9.08
N VAL A 135 -9.70 -4.48 -10.14
CA VAL A 135 -9.88 -5.95 -10.10
C VAL A 135 -8.97 -6.58 -9.07
N ASN A 136 -7.78 -6.01 -8.87
CA ASN A 136 -6.81 -6.48 -7.88
C ASN A 136 -6.99 -5.84 -6.49
N GLY A 137 -8.10 -5.15 -6.23
CA GLY A 137 -8.57 -4.78 -4.89
C GLY A 137 -8.32 -3.34 -4.44
N ILE A 138 -7.89 -2.44 -5.35
CA ILE A 138 -7.82 -1.01 -5.04
C ILE A 138 -9.19 -0.37 -5.30
N ALA A 139 -9.69 0.41 -4.34
CA ALA A 139 -10.98 1.08 -4.48
C ALA A 139 -10.95 2.13 -5.60
N SER A 140 -11.94 2.13 -6.49
CA SER A 140 -11.98 2.98 -7.68
C SER A 140 -11.91 4.48 -7.36
N TYR A 141 -12.48 4.93 -6.22
CA TYR A 141 -12.45 6.33 -5.80
C TYR A 141 -11.04 6.84 -5.43
N ARG A 142 -10.07 5.93 -5.24
CA ARG A 142 -8.66 6.26 -4.98
C ARG A 142 -7.85 6.46 -6.25
N ILE A 143 -8.44 6.21 -7.43
CA ILE A 143 -7.73 6.24 -8.70
C ILE A 143 -8.39 7.26 -9.62
N GLU A 144 -7.68 8.35 -9.88
CA GLU A 144 -8.04 9.35 -10.88
C GLU A 144 -7.40 8.97 -12.22
N THR A 145 -8.10 9.18 -13.34
CA THR A 145 -7.55 8.98 -14.69
C THR A 145 -7.63 10.29 -15.48
N ILE A 146 -6.52 10.65 -16.13
CA ILE A 146 -6.44 11.83 -17.00
C ILE A 146 -5.75 11.40 -18.31
N SER A 147 -6.23 11.89 -19.42
CA SER A 147 -5.53 11.76 -20.71
C SER A 147 -4.95 13.09 -21.14
N TYR A 148 -3.73 13.04 -21.58
CA TYR A 148 -3.06 14.15 -22.27
C TYR A 148 -2.89 13.86 -23.77
N GLY A 149 -3.26 12.66 -24.24
CA GLY A 149 -3.03 12.29 -25.63
C GLY A 149 -1.57 12.50 -26.02
N GLU A 150 -1.35 13.24 -27.11
CA GLU A 150 -0.02 13.57 -27.64
C GLU A 150 0.56 14.89 -27.06
N GLU A 151 -0.17 15.60 -26.17
CA GLU A 151 0.18 16.95 -25.76
C GLU A 151 1.37 17.06 -24.79
N LYS A 152 1.73 15.96 -24.12
CA LYS A 152 2.87 15.92 -23.19
C LYS A 152 3.87 14.83 -23.56
N PRO A 153 4.60 14.99 -24.66
CA PRO A 153 5.64 14.02 -25.04
C PRO A 153 6.85 14.10 -24.09
N VAL A 154 7.45 12.93 -23.81
CA VAL A 154 8.76 12.82 -23.11
C VAL A 154 9.93 12.68 -24.08
N ALA A 155 9.65 12.18 -25.30
CA ALA A 155 10.62 12.07 -26.37
C ALA A 155 10.12 12.84 -27.60
N TYR A 156 10.97 13.72 -28.12
CA TYR A 156 10.66 14.57 -29.25
C TYR A 156 11.25 14.03 -30.55
N GLY A 157 10.56 14.25 -31.66
CA GLY A 157 10.95 13.82 -33.01
C GLY A 157 10.29 12.51 -33.40
N SER A 158 10.30 12.25 -34.70
CA SER A 158 9.63 11.10 -35.31
C SER A 158 10.48 9.84 -35.24
N GLY A 159 9.81 8.70 -35.27
CA GLY A 159 10.42 7.38 -35.28
C GLY A 159 10.14 6.56 -34.03
N GLU A 160 10.22 5.25 -34.17
CA GLU A 160 9.80 4.29 -33.13
C GLU A 160 10.59 4.47 -31.81
N ALA A 161 11.84 4.89 -31.87
CA ALA A 161 12.66 5.14 -30.68
C ALA A 161 12.06 6.23 -29.77
N ASN A 162 11.39 7.25 -30.35
CA ASN A 162 10.72 8.32 -29.62
C ASN A 162 9.25 7.94 -29.34
N TRP A 163 8.56 7.42 -30.31
CA TRP A 163 7.15 7.06 -30.18
C TRP A 163 6.89 6.02 -29.09
N SER A 164 7.76 5.02 -28.98
CA SER A 164 7.62 3.99 -27.94
C SER A 164 7.69 4.56 -26.52
N GLN A 165 8.46 5.62 -26.30
CA GLN A 165 8.55 6.30 -25.00
C GLN A 165 7.30 7.14 -24.70
N ASN A 166 6.64 7.67 -25.73
CA ASN A 166 5.45 8.49 -25.58
C ASN A 166 4.19 7.64 -25.34
N ARG A 167 4.14 6.40 -25.82
CA ARG A 167 3.01 5.48 -25.61
C ARG A 167 3.05 4.89 -24.20
N ARG A 168 2.59 5.65 -23.22
CA ARG A 168 2.72 5.28 -21.81
C ARG A 168 1.52 5.72 -20.97
N VAL A 169 1.43 5.14 -19.79
CA VAL A 169 0.68 5.67 -18.65
C VAL A 169 1.65 5.92 -17.51
N GLU A 170 1.56 7.06 -16.88
CA GLU A 170 2.33 7.41 -15.68
C GLU A 170 1.45 7.31 -14.44
N LEU A 171 1.96 6.66 -13.39
CA LEU A 171 1.35 6.63 -12.06
C LEU A 171 1.97 7.74 -11.22
N VAL A 172 1.13 8.69 -10.79
CA VAL A 172 1.51 9.87 -10.01
C VAL A 172 0.80 9.81 -8.65
N LYS A 173 1.53 10.07 -7.58
CA LYS A 173 1.00 10.17 -6.21
C LYS A 173 0.76 11.63 -5.83
#